data_7fcd12b69771d51a63bc71b9bfda9b6e
#
_entry.id   7fcd12b69771d51a63bc71b9bfda9b6e
#
_cell.length_a   1.000
_cell.length_b   1.000
_cell.length_c   1.000
_cell.angle_alpha   90.00
_cell.angle_beta   90.00
_cell.angle_gamma   90.00
#
_symmetry.space_group_name_H-M   'P 1'
#
loop_
_entity.id
_entity.type
_entity.pdbx_description
1 polymer ?
#
loop_
_entity_poly.entity_id
_entity_poly.type
_entity_poly.pdbx_seq_one_letter_code
_entity_poly.pdbx_strand_id
1 'polypeptide(L)'
;MQPTTSRTIFRTLWQTSQPYRWQRAAALVVATTTFIVSTFVGPLIIARLLDIIQSGHLYNSSDVWSLVGMYTLSQLWSEVIGWRLTMRIMWPFTMAMQRDLYTKIFAKLSHESVSFHANRFGGALVSQANKLAGAVDRFWDVIIWSVLPLVISLVGSIIVLATMLWQYALFLALFSVIFSVVVYAGSKPLARLSEQEAEASNTISGQL
;
A
#
# COMPACT_ATOMS: atom_id res chain seq x y z
N MET A 1 -14.67 12.58 -24.10
CA MET A 1 -14.56 11.75 -22.87
C MET A 1 -14.71 12.68 -21.68
N GLN A 2 -15.65 12.40 -20.76
CA GLN A 2 -15.73 13.20 -19.52
C GLN A 2 -14.49 12.91 -18.67
N PRO A 3 -13.89 13.92 -18.03
CA PRO A 3 -12.74 13.72 -17.17
C PRO A 3 -13.16 12.80 -16.01
N THR A 4 -12.61 11.60 -15.98
CA THR A 4 -12.84 10.65 -14.90
C THR A 4 -12.21 11.18 -13.62
N THR A 5 -13.04 11.64 -12.69
CA THR A 5 -12.59 12.16 -11.41
C THR A 5 -11.84 11.05 -10.65
N SER A 6 -10.71 11.38 -10.02
CA SER A 6 -9.89 10.44 -9.23
C SER A 6 -10.72 9.60 -8.23
N ARG A 7 -11.79 10.19 -7.70
CA ARG A 7 -12.77 9.51 -6.83
C ARG A 7 -13.49 8.35 -7.53
N THR A 8 -13.83 8.51 -8.81
CA THR A 8 -14.50 7.48 -9.61
C THR A 8 -13.55 6.32 -9.88
N ILE A 9 -12.28 6.61 -10.20
CA ILE A 9 -11.24 5.61 -10.42
C ILE A 9 -11.03 4.79 -9.15
N PHE A 10 -10.80 5.46 -8.00
CA PHE A 10 -10.64 4.80 -6.71
C PHE A 10 -11.84 3.89 -6.39
N ARG A 11 -13.06 4.40 -6.55
CA ARG A 11 -14.29 3.63 -6.31
C ARG A 11 -14.37 2.39 -7.21
N THR A 12 -14.04 2.53 -8.48
CA THR A 12 -14.06 1.41 -9.44
C THR A 12 -13.03 0.35 -9.06
N LEU A 13 -11.79 0.74 -8.75
CA LEU A 13 -10.73 -0.19 -8.33
C LEU A 13 -11.09 -0.90 -7.02
N TRP A 14 -11.66 -0.16 -6.07
CA TRP A 14 -12.17 -0.73 -4.83
C TRP A 14 -13.32 -1.71 -5.05
N GLN A 15 -14.27 -1.37 -5.92
CA GLN A 15 -15.41 -2.23 -6.27
C GLN A 15 -14.97 -3.51 -6.99
N THR A 16 -13.93 -3.46 -7.82
CA THR A 16 -13.37 -4.65 -8.48
C THR A 16 -12.84 -5.67 -7.46
N SER A 17 -12.43 -5.24 -6.28
CA SER A 17 -11.96 -6.12 -5.20
C SER A 17 -13.06 -6.72 -4.32
N GLN A 18 -14.33 -6.34 -4.51
CA GLN A 18 -15.44 -6.80 -3.65
C GLN A 18 -15.64 -8.33 -3.65
N PRO A 19 -15.53 -9.04 -4.78
CA PRO A 19 -15.65 -10.50 -4.79
C PRO A 19 -14.62 -11.19 -3.88
N TYR A 20 -13.48 -10.54 -3.66
CA TYR A 20 -12.32 -11.04 -2.90
C TYR A 20 -12.20 -10.42 -1.50
N ARG A 21 -13.33 -9.99 -0.91
CA ARG A 21 -13.35 -9.25 0.37
C ARG A 21 -12.60 -9.91 1.51
N TRP A 22 -12.64 -11.24 1.61
CA TRP A 22 -11.96 -11.99 2.66
C TRP A 22 -10.45 -12.04 2.47
N GLN A 23 -9.98 -12.26 1.23
CA GLN A 23 -8.55 -12.24 0.91
C GLN A 23 -7.97 -10.84 1.11
N ARG A 24 -8.71 -9.81 0.68
CA ARG A 24 -8.38 -8.41 0.92
C ARG A 24 -8.28 -8.10 2.42
N ALA A 25 -9.28 -8.50 3.20
CA ALA A 25 -9.28 -8.29 4.64
C ALA A 25 -8.10 -9.03 5.32
N ALA A 26 -7.86 -10.28 4.93
CA ALA A 26 -6.73 -11.06 5.45
C ALA A 26 -5.38 -10.42 5.11
N ALA A 27 -5.18 -9.95 3.87
CA ALA A 27 -3.95 -9.26 3.46
C ALA A 27 -3.74 -7.98 4.28
N LEU A 28 -4.78 -7.17 4.45
CA LEU A 28 -4.71 -5.94 5.25
C LEU A 28 -4.41 -6.24 6.73
N VAL A 29 -5.05 -7.23 7.33
CA VAL A 29 -4.84 -7.60 8.74
C VAL A 29 -3.42 -8.11 8.95
N VAL A 30 -2.94 -9.03 8.11
CA VAL A 30 -1.59 -9.58 8.22
C VAL A 30 -0.54 -8.49 8.00
N ALA A 31 -0.70 -7.65 6.97
CA ALA A 31 0.21 -6.54 6.73
C ALA A 31 0.21 -5.53 7.90
N THR A 32 -0.98 -5.18 8.44
CA THR A 32 -1.11 -4.27 9.59
C THR A 32 -0.36 -4.81 10.80
N THR A 33 -0.58 -6.07 11.18
CA THR A 33 0.12 -6.69 12.32
C THR A 33 1.62 -6.74 12.10
N THR A 34 2.06 -7.05 10.88
CA THR A 34 3.48 -7.07 10.50
C THR A 34 4.12 -5.70 10.68
N PHE A 35 3.49 -4.64 10.17
CA PHE A 35 4.01 -3.28 10.29
C PHE A 35 3.97 -2.73 11.72
N ILE A 36 2.92 -3.04 12.50
CA ILE A 36 2.86 -2.66 13.93
C ILE A 36 4.00 -3.31 14.69
N VAL A 37 4.23 -4.62 14.51
CA VAL A 37 5.29 -5.35 15.21
C VAL A 37 6.67 -4.83 14.80
N SER A 38 6.92 -4.64 13.51
CA SER A 38 8.19 -4.12 13.01
C SER A 38 8.47 -2.69 13.52
N THR A 39 7.47 -1.81 13.46
CA THR A 39 7.66 -0.39 13.75
C THR A 39 7.73 -0.08 15.25
N PHE A 40 6.97 -0.80 16.09
CA PHE A 40 6.81 -0.42 17.50
C PHE A 40 7.30 -1.47 18.47
N VAL A 41 7.01 -2.75 18.27
CA VAL A 41 7.30 -3.79 19.28
C VAL A 41 8.80 -3.99 19.45
N GLY A 42 9.54 -4.11 18.36
CA GLY A 42 11.01 -4.25 18.38
C GLY A 42 11.72 -3.10 19.12
N PRO A 43 11.52 -1.83 18.70
CA PRO A 43 12.11 -0.67 19.37
C PRO A 43 11.70 -0.53 20.84
N LEU A 44 10.45 -0.82 21.21
CA LEU A 44 9.99 -0.76 22.59
C LEU A 44 10.68 -1.81 23.49
N ILE A 45 10.91 -3.01 22.96
CA ILE A 45 11.66 -4.05 23.71
C ILE A 45 13.11 -3.62 23.89
N ILE A 46 13.74 -3.05 22.86
CA ILE A 46 15.12 -2.53 22.95
C ILE A 46 15.20 -1.40 23.97
N ALA A 47 14.26 -0.46 23.96
CA ALA A 47 14.21 0.61 24.95
C ALA A 47 14.11 0.03 26.38
N ARG A 48 13.28 -0.98 26.59
CA ARG A 48 13.18 -1.65 27.89
C ARG A 48 14.46 -2.36 28.33
N LEU A 49 15.15 -3.00 27.39
CA LEU A 49 16.47 -3.61 27.67
C LEU A 49 17.51 -2.56 28.06
N LEU A 50 17.51 -1.41 27.41
CA LEU A 50 18.43 -0.30 27.73
C LEU A 50 18.13 0.28 29.11
N ASP A 51 16.87 0.45 29.49
CA ASP A 51 16.45 0.90 30.82
C ASP A 51 16.98 -0.05 31.92
N ILE A 52 16.88 -1.36 31.68
CA ILE A 52 17.41 -2.38 32.60
C ILE A 52 18.93 -2.24 32.78
N ILE A 53 19.66 -2.07 31.69
CA ILE A 53 21.12 -1.93 31.73
C ILE A 53 21.53 -0.64 32.44
N GLN A 54 20.85 0.48 32.18
CA GLN A 54 21.16 1.77 32.77
C GLN A 54 20.85 1.87 34.26
N SER A 55 19.79 1.17 34.72
CA SER A 55 19.37 1.22 36.12
C SER A 55 20.37 0.59 37.10
N GLY A 56 21.34 -0.17 36.62
CA GLY A 56 22.37 -0.81 37.46
C GLY A 56 21.85 -1.83 38.48
N HIS A 57 20.54 -2.09 38.48
CA HIS A 57 19.95 -3.10 39.35
C HIS A 57 20.32 -4.50 38.86
N LEU A 58 20.65 -5.40 39.80
CA LEU A 58 20.82 -6.83 39.54
C LEU A 58 19.47 -7.43 39.13
N TYR A 59 19.13 -7.25 37.84
CA TYR A 59 17.96 -7.91 37.28
C TYR A 59 18.20 -9.42 37.21
N ASN A 60 17.13 -10.17 37.46
CA ASN A 60 17.17 -11.62 37.30
C ASN A 60 17.50 -11.92 35.82
N SER A 61 18.47 -12.76 35.56
CA SER A 61 18.85 -13.15 34.18
C SER A 61 17.66 -13.66 33.36
N SER A 62 16.64 -14.23 34.00
CA SER A 62 15.39 -14.66 33.34
C SER A 62 14.62 -13.53 32.66
N ASP A 63 14.63 -12.31 33.23
CA ASP A 63 13.88 -11.18 32.68
C ASP A 63 14.55 -10.66 31.41
N VAL A 64 15.89 -10.61 31.40
CA VAL A 64 16.66 -10.22 30.20
C VAL A 64 16.45 -11.25 29.09
N TRP A 65 16.56 -12.55 29.39
CA TRP A 65 16.36 -13.60 28.40
C TRP A 65 14.93 -13.63 27.85
N SER A 66 13.93 -13.31 28.69
CA SER A 66 12.54 -13.21 28.23
C SER A 66 12.36 -12.08 27.22
N LEU A 67 12.96 -10.89 27.45
CA LEU A 67 12.92 -9.76 26.51
C LEU A 67 13.66 -10.08 25.22
N VAL A 68 14.83 -10.73 25.31
CA VAL A 68 15.57 -11.20 24.10
C VAL A 68 14.72 -12.19 23.30
N GLY A 69 14.05 -13.14 23.98
CA GLY A 69 13.12 -14.08 23.34
C GLY A 69 11.94 -13.37 22.65
N MET A 70 11.32 -12.40 23.33
CA MET A 70 10.24 -11.59 22.76
C MET A 70 10.71 -10.78 21.56
N TYR A 71 11.89 -10.18 21.61
CA TYR A 71 12.49 -9.47 20.48
C TYR A 71 12.69 -10.42 19.30
N THR A 72 13.31 -11.57 19.54
CA THR A 72 13.55 -12.57 18.50
C THR A 72 12.24 -13.03 17.84
N LEU A 73 11.20 -13.30 18.64
CA LEU A 73 9.88 -13.67 18.13
C LEU A 73 9.23 -12.54 17.31
N SER A 74 9.38 -11.28 17.77
CA SER A 74 8.87 -10.13 17.01
C SER A 74 9.57 -9.97 15.66
N GLN A 75 10.88 -10.17 15.61
CA GLN A 75 11.66 -10.11 14.36
C GLN A 75 11.32 -11.30 13.43
N LEU A 76 11.17 -12.50 13.97
CA LEU A 76 10.71 -13.66 13.18
C LEU A 76 9.32 -13.43 12.58
N TRP A 77 8.42 -12.82 13.35
CA TRP A 77 7.11 -12.44 12.84
C TRP A 77 7.21 -11.41 11.73
N SER A 78 7.84 -10.26 11.97
CA SER A 78 7.84 -9.15 11.03
C SER A 78 8.65 -9.43 9.76
N GLU A 79 9.85 -9.99 9.90
CA GLU A 79 10.80 -10.10 8.78
C GLU A 79 10.70 -11.44 8.03
N VAL A 80 10.15 -12.47 8.68
CA VAL A 80 10.08 -13.81 8.07
C VAL A 80 8.65 -14.24 7.80
N ILE A 81 7.81 -14.30 8.83
CA ILE A 81 6.47 -14.90 8.71
C ILE A 81 5.49 -13.92 8.08
N GLY A 82 5.35 -12.74 8.67
CA GLY A 82 4.35 -11.75 8.29
C GLY A 82 4.51 -11.27 6.85
N TRP A 83 5.75 -10.97 6.44
CA TRP A 83 6.07 -10.61 5.07
C TRP A 83 5.67 -11.71 4.06
N ARG A 84 6.11 -12.95 4.31
CA ARG A 84 5.79 -14.08 3.42
C ARG A 84 4.30 -14.38 3.36
N LEU A 85 3.62 -14.28 4.52
CA LEU A 85 2.18 -14.50 4.58
C LEU A 85 1.40 -13.41 3.83
N THR A 86 1.81 -12.15 3.96
CA THR A 86 1.24 -11.04 3.19
C THR A 86 1.37 -11.29 1.69
N MET A 87 2.57 -11.66 1.20
CA MET A 87 2.80 -11.98 -0.20
C MET A 87 1.98 -13.19 -0.66
N ARG A 88 1.91 -14.24 0.16
CA ARG A 88 1.16 -15.47 -0.15
C ARG A 88 -0.34 -15.22 -0.29
N ILE A 89 -0.88 -14.23 0.40
CA ILE A 89 -2.30 -13.85 0.29
C ILE A 89 -2.48 -12.85 -0.87
N MET A 90 -1.58 -11.90 -1.01
CA MET A 90 -1.71 -10.80 -1.95
C MET A 90 -1.57 -11.24 -3.41
N TRP A 91 -0.60 -12.07 -3.74
CA TRP A 91 -0.38 -12.51 -5.11
C TRP A 91 -1.58 -13.27 -5.72
N PRO A 92 -2.14 -14.32 -5.08
CA PRO A 92 -3.34 -14.98 -5.62
C PRO A 92 -4.53 -14.03 -5.72
N PHE A 93 -4.66 -13.10 -4.78
CA PHE A 93 -5.70 -12.09 -4.75
C PHE A 93 -5.61 -11.15 -5.97
N THR A 94 -4.45 -10.54 -6.22
CA THR A 94 -4.26 -9.63 -7.36
C THR A 94 -4.35 -10.37 -8.70
N MET A 95 -3.79 -11.57 -8.82
CA MET A 95 -3.90 -12.43 -10.00
C MET A 95 -5.35 -12.81 -10.32
N ALA A 96 -6.14 -13.15 -9.31
CA ALA A 96 -7.55 -13.48 -9.50
C ALA A 96 -8.34 -12.26 -9.97
N MET A 97 -8.08 -11.09 -9.41
CA MET A 97 -8.69 -9.82 -9.86
C MET A 97 -8.32 -9.48 -11.31
N GLN A 98 -7.05 -9.62 -11.68
CA GLN A 98 -6.59 -9.38 -13.05
C GLN A 98 -7.27 -10.34 -14.03
N ARG A 99 -7.31 -11.64 -13.69
CA ARG A 99 -8.01 -12.65 -14.52
C ARG A 99 -9.46 -12.28 -14.76
N ASP A 100 -10.20 -11.93 -13.69
CA ASP A 100 -11.61 -11.58 -13.81
C ASP A 100 -11.80 -10.29 -14.62
N LEU A 101 -10.87 -9.35 -14.50
CA LEU A 101 -10.90 -8.13 -15.29
C LEU A 101 -10.67 -8.42 -16.77
N TYR A 102 -9.67 -9.23 -17.12
CA TYR A 102 -9.43 -9.65 -18.50
C TYR A 102 -10.61 -10.39 -19.07
N THR A 103 -11.22 -11.31 -18.31
CA THR A 103 -12.42 -12.04 -18.74
C THR A 103 -13.58 -11.10 -19.06
N LYS A 104 -13.84 -10.10 -18.20
CA LYS A 104 -14.87 -9.09 -18.42
C LYS A 104 -14.59 -8.20 -19.63
N ILE A 105 -13.33 -7.77 -19.81
CA ILE A 105 -12.92 -6.97 -20.97
C ILE A 105 -13.09 -7.78 -22.24
N PHE A 106 -12.61 -9.02 -22.26
CA PHE A 106 -12.72 -9.88 -23.42
C PHE A 106 -14.19 -10.20 -23.79
N ALA A 107 -15.01 -10.54 -22.79
CA ALA A 107 -16.43 -10.74 -23.01
C ALA A 107 -17.11 -9.50 -23.60
N LYS A 108 -16.80 -8.31 -23.09
CA LYS A 108 -17.32 -7.06 -23.63
C LYS A 108 -16.88 -6.82 -25.07
N LEU A 109 -15.60 -7.02 -25.36
CA LEU A 109 -15.05 -6.83 -26.71
C LEU A 109 -15.64 -7.83 -27.71
N SER A 110 -15.87 -9.09 -27.32
CA SER A 110 -16.45 -10.11 -28.20
C SER A 110 -17.92 -9.87 -28.57
N HIS A 111 -18.63 -9.04 -27.81
CA HIS A 111 -19.99 -8.60 -28.12
C HIS A 111 -20.07 -7.32 -28.96
N GLU A 112 -18.95 -6.66 -29.24
CA GLU A 112 -18.91 -5.45 -30.07
C GLU A 112 -19.06 -5.80 -31.56
N SER A 113 -19.54 -4.84 -32.34
CA SER A 113 -19.75 -5.01 -33.78
C SER A 113 -18.47 -5.17 -34.59
N VAL A 114 -18.55 -5.80 -35.75
CA VAL A 114 -17.41 -5.91 -36.70
C VAL A 114 -16.89 -4.54 -37.09
N SER A 115 -17.75 -3.55 -37.25
CA SER A 115 -17.36 -2.18 -37.55
C SER A 115 -16.56 -1.52 -36.41
N PHE A 116 -16.82 -1.86 -35.16
CA PHE A 116 -16.03 -1.43 -34.02
C PHE A 116 -14.59 -1.94 -34.10
N HIS A 117 -14.42 -3.22 -34.45
CA HIS A 117 -13.11 -3.86 -34.58
C HIS A 117 -12.33 -3.36 -35.81
N ALA A 118 -13.04 -3.09 -36.91
CA ALA A 118 -12.43 -2.57 -38.15
C ALA A 118 -11.89 -1.14 -37.98
N ASN A 119 -12.54 -0.32 -37.14
CA ASN A 119 -12.18 1.08 -36.92
C ASN A 119 -11.19 1.28 -35.75
N ARG A 120 -10.79 0.23 -35.05
CA ARG A 120 -9.85 0.29 -33.93
C ARG A 120 -8.77 -0.77 -34.08
N PHE A 121 -7.53 -0.34 -34.03
CA PHE A 121 -6.39 -1.27 -34.03
C PHE A 121 -6.52 -2.23 -32.84
N GLY A 122 -6.58 -3.54 -33.10
CA GLY A 122 -6.67 -4.56 -32.06
C GLY A 122 -5.58 -4.46 -31.00
N GLY A 123 -4.36 -4.06 -31.40
CA GLY A 123 -3.23 -3.81 -30.50
C GLY A 123 -3.49 -2.69 -29.48
N ALA A 124 -4.21 -1.63 -29.89
CA ALA A 124 -4.55 -0.54 -28.96
C ALA A 124 -5.52 -1.00 -27.86
N LEU A 125 -6.48 -1.85 -28.19
CA LEU A 125 -7.43 -2.42 -27.20
C LEU A 125 -6.73 -3.36 -26.22
N VAL A 126 -5.83 -4.19 -26.70
CA VAL A 126 -5.00 -5.07 -25.84
C VAL A 126 -4.12 -4.24 -24.92
N SER A 127 -3.48 -3.19 -25.44
CA SER A 127 -2.67 -2.28 -24.63
C SER A 127 -3.48 -1.59 -23.53
N GLN A 128 -4.70 -1.13 -23.83
CA GLN A 128 -5.59 -0.53 -22.84
C GLN A 128 -6.02 -1.54 -21.76
N ALA A 129 -6.31 -2.79 -22.15
CA ALA A 129 -6.63 -3.85 -21.21
C ALA A 129 -5.47 -4.14 -20.25
N ASN A 130 -4.24 -4.22 -20.79
CA ASN A 130 -3.03 -4.42 -20.00
C ASN A 130 -2.76 -3.25 -19.04
N LYS A 131 -2.94 -2.00 -19.51
CA LYS A 131 -2.81 -0.81 -18.65
C LYS A 131 -3.80 -0.83 -17.50
N LEU A 132 -5.06 -1.24 -17.74
CA LEU A 132 -6.09 -1.32 -16.70
C LEU A 132 -5.80 -2.43 -15.69
N ALA A 133 -5.41 -3.62 -16.14
CA ALA A 133 -5.02 -4.73 -15.27
C ALA A 133 -3.80 -4.37 -14.39
N GLY A 134 -2.77 -3.76 -14.99
CA GLY A 134 -1.62 -3.25 -14.25
C GLY A 134 -1.96 -2.11 -13.28
N ALA A 135 -2.99 -1.31 -13.56
CA ALA A 135 -3.44 -0.28 -12.63
C ALA A 135 -4.09 -0.87 -11.37
N VAL A 136 -4.81 -2.00 -11.50
CA VAL A 136 -5.37 -2.73 -10.35
C VAL A 136 -4.27 -3.26 -9.43
N ASP A 137 -3.23 -3.84 -10.02
CA ASP A 137 -2.09 -4.38 -9.29
C ASP A 137 -1.35 -3.28 -8.53
N ARG A 138 -0.93 -2.23 -9.25
CA ARG A 138 -0.28 -1.06 -8.63
C ARG A 138 -1.12 -0.39 -7.53
N PHE A 139 -2.44 -0.38 -7.68
CA PHE A 139 -3.32 0.19 -6.68
C PHE A 139 -3.21 -0.55 -5.32
N TRP A 140 -3.21 -1.89 -5.34
CA TRP A 140 -3.08 -2.68 -4.14
C TRP A 140 -1.66 -2.67 -3.59
N ASP A 141 -0.65 -2.63 -4.45
CA ASP A 141 0.74 -2.45 -4.05
C ASP A 141 0.93 -1.14 -3.29
N VAL A 142 0.43 -0.02 -3.82
CA VAL A 142 0.51 1.27 -3.14
C VAL A 142 -0.23 1.26 -1.81
N ILE A 143 -1.42 0.64 -1.73
CA ILE A 143 -2.15 0.56 -0.46
C ILE A 143 -1.36 -0.22 0.58
N ILE A 144 -0.86 -1.41 0.26
CA ILE A 144 -0.24 -2.31 1.23
C ILE A 144 1.19 -1.87 1.57
N TRP A 145 1.98 -1.44 0.57
CA TRP A 145 3.41 -1.18 0.77
C TRP A 145 3.76 0.30 0.99
N SER A 146 2.84 1.22 0.75
CA SER A 146 3.10 2.65 0.93
C SER A 146 2.13 3.30 1.90
N VAL A 147 0.83 3.22 1.64
CA VAL A 147 -0.18 3.92 2.44
C VAL A 147 -0.34 3.31 3.82
N LEU A 148 -0.45 1.99 3.90
CA LEU A 148 -0.67 1.29 5.16
C LEU A 148 0.49 1.47 6.16
N PRO A 149 1.77 1.25 5.79
CA PRO A 149 2.90 1.53 6.69
C PRO A 149 2.99 2.99 7.09
N LEU A 150 2.74 3.92 6.16
CA LEU A 150 2.74 5.36 6.45
C LEU A 150 1.70 5.71 7.53
N VAL A 151 0.46 5.24 7.36
CA VAL A 151 -0.62 5.51 8.33
C VAL A 151 -0.31 4.87 9.68
N ILE A 152 0.15 3.62 9.70
CA ILE A 152 0.51 2.91 10.93
C ILE A 152 1.65 3.63 11.65
N SER A 153 2.72 3.97 10.94
CA SER A 153 3.88 4.65 11.51
C SER A 153 3.49 6.03 12.06
N LEU A 154 2.76 6.83 11.29
CA LEU A 154 2.38 8.18 11.71
C LEU A 154 1.42 8.17 12.91
N VAL A 155 0.32 7.44 12.80
CA VAL A 155 -0.69 7.38 13.87
C VAL A 155 -0.12 6.72 15.12
N GLY A 156 0.61 5.61 14.96
CA GLY A 156 1.24 4.92 16.07
C GLY A 156 2.30 5.77 16.77
N SER A 157 3.13 6.51 16.00
CA SER A 157 4.12 7.42 16.59
C SER A 157 3.46 8.55 17.36
N ILE A 158 2.36 9.14 16.86
CA ILE A 158 1.60 10.15 17.58
C ILE A 158 1.04 9.58 18.89
N ILE A 159 0.49 8.35 18.87
CA ILE A 159 -0.05 7.70 20.07
C ILE A 159 1.07 7.44 21.09
N VAL A 160 2.18 6.87 20.68
CA VAL A 160 3.31 6.58 21.57
C VAL A 160 3.88 7.88 22.16
N LEU A 161 4.11 8.90 21.35
CA LEU A 161 4.59 10.20 21.84
C LEU A 161 3.59 10.90 22.76
N ALA A 162 2.29 10.76 22.52
CA ALA A 162 1.28 11.35 23.39
C ALA A 162 1.30 10.78 24.81
N THR A 163 1.71 9.52 24.99
CA THR A 163 1.86 8.90 26.32
C THR A 163 3.12 9.31 27.06
N MET A 164 4.16 9.72 26.33
CA MET A 164 5.46 10.07 26.90
C MET A 164 5.68 11.60 26.98
N LEU A 165 5.46 12.29 25.87
CA LEU A 165 5.76 13.71 25.66
C LEU A 165 4.71 14.34 24.74
N TRP A 166 3.56 14.69 25.29
CA TRP A 166 2.41 15.20 24.52
C TRP A 166 2.71 16.40 23.60
N GLN A 167 3.67 17.25 23.99
CA GLN A 167 4.08 18.41 23.20
C GLN A 167 4.71 17.98 21.86
N TYR A 168 5.50 16.92 21.86
CA TYR A 168 6.10 16.36 20.64
C TYR A 168 5.05 15.65 19.76
N ALA A 169 4.07 15.00 20.38
CA ALA A 169 2.95 14.41 19.64
C ALA A 169 2.14 15.50 18.91
N LEU A 170 1.87 16.63 19.57
CA LEU A 170 1.18 17.76 18.97
C LEU A 170 2.00 18.37 17.82
N PHE A 171 3.31 18.57 18.03
CA PHE A 171 4.22 19.06 16.99
C PHE A 171 4.24 18.13 15.77
N LEU A 172 4.38 16.83 15.99
CA LEU A 172 4.38 15.83 14.91
C LEU A 172 3.05 15.83 14.15
N ALA A 173 1.91 15.89 14.85
CA ALA A 173 0.60 15.95 14.23
C ALA A 173 0.43 17.21 13.36
N LEU A 174 0.80 18.39 13.91
CA LEU A 174 0.72 19.66 13.18
C LEU A 174 1.64 19.67 11.96
N PHE A 175 2.89 19.24 12.14
CA PHE A 175 3.86 19.10 11.04
C PHE A 175 3.33 18.17 9.94
N SER A 176 2.75 17.03 10.31
CA SER A 176 2.21 16.06 9.35
C SER A 176 1.05 16.62 8.54
N VAL A 177 0.18 17.43 9.17
CA VAL A 177 -0.91 18.13 8.47
C VAL A 177 -0.35 19.15 7.48
N ILE A 178 0.58 20.00 7.94
CA ILE A 178 1.21 21.03 7.08
C ILE A 178 1.92 20.36 5.90
N PHE A 179 2.72 19.33 6.18
CA PHE A 179 3.45 18.58 5.15
C PHE A 179 2.48 17.96 4.11
N SER A 180 1.39 17.35 4.59
CA SER A 180 0.37 16.75 3.71
C SER A 180 -0.29 17.80 2.80
N VAL A 181 -0.57 18.99 3.33
CA VAL A 181 -1.14 20.10 2.53
C VAL A 181 -0.13 20.59 1.49
N VAL A 182 1.14 20.75 1.86
CA VAL A 182 2.20 21.20 0.93
C VAL A 182 2.39 20.17 -0.19
N VAL A 183 2.48 18.87 0.15
CA VAL A 183 2.61 17.79 -0.82
C VAL A 183 1.39 17.73 -1.74
N TYR A 184 0.19 17.85 -1.20
CA TYR A 184 -1.04 17.86 -2.01
C TYR A 184 -1.10 19.06 -2.96
N ALA A 185 -0.70 20.23 -2.50
CA ALA A 185 -0.65 21.42 -3.35
C ALA A 185 0.40 21.30 -4.47
N GLY A 186 1.57 20.72 -4.14
CA GLY A 186 2.67 20.48 -5.10
C GLY A 186 2.41 19.32 -6.05
N SER A 187 1.52 18.38 -5.73
CA SER A 187 1.21 17.24 -6.59
C SER A 187 0.39 17.60 -7.84
N LYS A 188 -0.39 18.69 -7.79
CA LYS A 188 -1.22 19.13 -8.93
C LYS A 188 -0.42 19.48 -10.18
N PRO A 189 0.64 20.32 -10.12
CA PRO A 189 1.47 20.60 -11.29
C PRO A 189 2.21 19.35 -11.79
N LEU A 190 2.65 18.46 -10.87
CA LEU A 190 3.30 17.19 -11.26
C LEU A 190 2.35 16.29 -12.06
N ALA A 191 1.09 16.18 -11.64
CA ALA A 191 0.09 15.39 -12.35
C ALA A 191 -0.12 15.89 -13.78
N ARG A 192 -0.15 17.21 -14.00
CA ARG A 192 -0.25 17.79 -15.36
C ARG A 192 0.97 17.48 -16.24
N LEU A 193 2.17 17.56 -15.66
CA LEU A 193 3.40 17.20 -16.38
C LEU A 193 3.42 15.71 -16.74
N SER A 194 2.98 14.84 -15.86
CA SER A 194 2.87 13.40 -16.11
C SER A 194 1.83 13.07 -17.19
N GLU A 195 0.71 13.83 -17.27
CA GLU A 195 -0.25 13.71 -18.37
C GLU A 195 0.37 14.11 -19.70
N GLN A 196 1.11 15.22 -19.76
CA GLN A 196 1.80 15.67 -20.97
C GLN A 196 2.88 14.68 -21.44
N GLU A 197 3.64 14.10 -20.50
CA GLU A 197 4.61 13.05 -20.79
C GLU A 197 3.93 11.79 -21.36
N ALA A 198 2.80 11.38 -20.78
CA ALA A 198 2.04 10.23 -21.24
C ALA A 198 1.45 10.47 -22.65
N GLU A 199 0.98 11.67 -22.95
CA GLU A 199 0.50 12.06 -24.30
C GLU A 199 1.64 12.07 -25.32
N ALA A 200 2.79 12.64 -24.99
CA ALA A 200 3.97 12.63 -25.83
C ALA A 200 4.46 11.19 -26.13
N SER A 201 4.51 10.34 -25.10
CA SER A 201 4.87 8.93 -25.25
C SER A 201 3.88 8.14 -26.12
N ASN A 202 2.59 8.42 -26.00
CA ASN A 202 1.57 7.80 -26.84
C ASN A 202 1.68 8.26 -28.30
N THR A 203 2.04 9.51 -28.55
CA THR A 203 2.24 10.06 -29.90
C THR A 203 3.44 9.41 -30.59
N ILE A 204 4.56 9.24 -29.86
CA ILE A 204 5.76 8.57 -30.38
C ILE A 204 5.45 7.09 -30.68
N SER A 205 4.76 6.39 -29.77
CA SER A 205 4.38 4.99 -29.97
C SER A 205 3.33 4.75 -31.06
N GLY A 206 2.64 5.81 -31.49
CA GLY A 206 1.67 5.75 -32.59
C GLY A 206 2.28 6.06 -33.97
N GLN A 207 3.53 6.51 -33.99
CA GLN A 207 4.27 6.83 -35.24
C GLN A 207 5.27 5.72 -35.65
N LEU A 208 5.50 4.75 -34.77
CA LEU A 208 6.27 3.53 -35.02
C LEU A 208 5.34 2.37 -35.38
#